data_499bb6df1e20e5518ad4d297078741ef
#
_entry.id   499bb6df1e20e5518ad4d297078741ef
#
_cell.length_a   1.000
_cell.length_b   1.000
_cell.length_c   1.000
_cell.angle_alpha   90.00
_cell.angle_beta   90.00
_cell.angle_gamma   90.00
#
_symmetry.space_group_name_H-M   'P 1'
#
loop_
_entity.id
_entity.type
_entity.pdbx_description
1 polymer ?
#
loop_
_entity_poly.entity_id
_entity_poly.type
_entity_poly.pdbx_seq_one_letter_code
_entity_poly.pdbx_strand_id
1 'polypeptide(L)'
;VKMNNIPLINSYEDIRTEMKNDLLYRLENRNETTFFVLSLYYRINVQLITTEECPYHCPFCLERQNPMDGDNDFDAQIESLKWVLAEHPNARLSITGGEPGLYPEHIKRVVETYKNHSNNVFCSINTAGYNTELNGLAHINLSYNDFVHKNPEDFPKCTVQTVIENPSVEFIKKFMQRNADSFSFRFLS
;
A
#
# COMPACT_ATOMS: atom_id res chain seq x y z
N VAL A 1 -29.55 13.67 17.43
CA VAL A 1 -29.25 12.70 16.36
C VAL A 1 -29.66 11.34 16.89
N LYS A 2 -30.75 10.77 16.36
CA LYS A 2 -31.17 9.41 16.70
C LYS A 2 -30.18 8.45 16.03
N MET A 3 -29.42 7.68 16.80
CA MET A 3 -28.69 6.50 16.33
C MET A 3 -29.72 5.46 15.93
N ASN A 4 -30.07 5.40 14.66
CA ASN A 4 -30.88 4.32 14.11
C ASN A 4 -30.01 3.06 14.03
N ASN A 5 -30.54 1.98 14.57
CA ASN A 5 -30.12 0.59 14.55
C ASN A 5 -29.02 0.30 13.52
N ILE A 6 -27.80 0.18 14.01
CA ILE A 6 -26.71 -0.42 13.23
C ILE A 6 -27.07 -1.90 13.12
N PRO A 7 -27.26 -2.45 11.91
CA PRO A 7 -27.55 -3.87 11.76
C PRO A 7 -26.41 -4.69 12.36
N LEU A 8 -26.75 -5.74 13.09
CA LEU A 8 -25.77 -6.69 13.60
C LEU A 8 -25.12 -7.42 12.41
N ILE A 9 -23.91 -7.06 12.12
CA ILE A 9 -23.12 -7.72 11.07
C ILE A 9 -22.51 -8.98 11.70
N ASN A 10 -23.03 -10.15 11.32
CA ASN A 10 -22.63 -11.43 11.91
C ASN A 10 -21.72 -12.26 10.99
N SER A 11 -21.54 -11.85 9.73
CA SER A 11 -20.71 -12.58 8.78
C SER A 11 -20.06 -11.65 7.75
N TYR A 12 -19.02 -12.15 7.09
CA TYR A 12 -18.37 -11.45 5.97
C TYR A 12 -19.32 -11.23 4.78
N GLU A 13 -20.27 -12.15 4.59
CA GLU A 13 -21.29 -12.07 3.54
C GLU A 13 -22.32 -10.97 3.83
N ASP A 14 -22.65 -10.74 5.12
CA ASP A 14 -23.51 -9.62 5.54
C ASP A 14 -22.85 -8.28 5.25
N ILE A 15 -21.55 -8.14 5.55
CA ILE A 15 -20.77 -6.93 5.21
C ILE A 15 -20.83 -6.67 3.71
N ARG A 16 -20.61 -7.70 2.91
CA ARG A 16 -20.59 -7.61 1.45
C ARG A 16 -21.96 -7.21 0.88
N THR A 17 -23.02 -7.74 1.45
CA THR A 17 -24.41 -7.43 1.07
C THR A 17 -24.78 -6.01 1.44
N GLU A 18 -24.48 -5.57 2.66
CA GLU A 18 -24.69 -4.20 3.12
C GLU A 18 -23.91 -3.18 2.28
N MET A 19 -22.65 -3.46 2.00
CA MET A 19 -21.82 -2.61 1.12
C MET A 19 -22.41 -2.52 -0.29
N LYS A 20 -22.93 -3.62 -0.84
CA LYS A 20 -23.57 -3.65 -2.16
C LYS A 20 -24.86 -2.83 -2.17
N ASN A 21 -25.69 -2.95 -1.14
CA ASN A 21 -26.93 -2.21 -1.02
C ASN A 21 -26.70 -0.70 -0.81
N ASP A 22 -25.71 -0.33 0.00
CA ASP A 22 -25.30 1.07 0.17
C ASP A 22 -24.76 1.65 -1.16
N LEU A 23 -24.00 0.85 -1.92
CA LEU A 23 -23.53 1.24 -3.24
C LEU A 23 -24.69 1.51 -4.21
N LEU A 24 -25.65 0.59 -4.30
CA LEU A 24 -26.82 0.75 -5.18
C LEU A 24 -27.63 1.99 -4.81
N TYR A 25 -27.89 2.20 -3.50
CA TYR A 25 -28.57 3.40 -3.02
C TYR A 25 -27.84 4.69 -3.42
N ARG A 26 -26.53 4.73 -3.29
CA ARG A 26 -25.71 5.90 -3.65
C ARG A 26 -25.60 6.10 -5.16
N LEU A 27 -25.60 5.04 -5.95
CA LEU A 27 -25.66 5.12 -7.42
C LEU A 27 -26.98 5.68 -7.92
N GLU A 28 -28.10 5.38 -7.25
CA GLU A 28 -29.43 5.92 -7.54
C GLU A 28 -29.56 7.40 -7.17
N ASN A 29 -28.87 7.84 -6.11
CA ASN A 29 -28.90 9.21 -5.59
C ASN A 29 -27.64 10.02 -5.96
N ARG A 30 -27.26 10.02 -7.20
CA ARG A 30 -25.98 10.53 -7.73
C ARG A 30 -25.71 11.99 -7.43
N ASN A 31 -24.49 12.25 -6.88
CA ASN A 31 -23.73 13.45 -7.14
C ASN A 31 -22.26 13.07 -7.44
N GLU A 32 -21.48 13.98 -8.02
CA GLU A 32 -20.10 13.73 -8.44
C GLU A 32 -19.19 13.25 -7.30
N THR A 33 -19.40 13.77 -6.10
CA THR A 33 -18.66 13.39 -4.90
C THR A 33 -18.93 11.93 -4.51
N THR A 34 -20.19 11.49 -4.63
CA THR A 34 -20.58 10.09 -4.36
C THR A 34 -19.91 9.15 -5.35
N PHE A 35 -19.86 9.49 -6.63
CA PHE A 35 -19.19 8.70 -7.65
C PHE A 35 -17.68 8.57 -7.38
N PHE A 36 -17.03 9.65 -6.98
CA PHE A 36 -15.61 9.66 -6.62
C PHE A 36 -15.32 8.74 -5.42
N VAL A 37 -16.10 8.84 -4.34
CA VAL A 37 -15.96 7.99 -3.14
C VAL A 37 -16.15 6.52 -3.50
N LEU A 38 -17.18 6.19 -4.28
CA LEU A 38 -17.45 4.82 -4.73
C LEU A 38 -16.32 4.26 -5.58
N SER A 39 -15.77 5.07 -6.49
CA SER A 39 -14.62 4.65 -7.30
C SER A 39 -13.38 4.33 -6.46
N LEU A 40 -13.25 4.92 -5.27
CA LEU A 40 -12.17 4.61 -4.33
C LEU A 40 -12.40 3.28 -3.58
N TYR A 41 -13.65 2.95 -3.25
CA TYR A 41 -13.99 1.73 -2.50
C TYR A 41 -13.90 0.45 -3.32
N TYR A 42 -14.23 0.50 -4.61
CA TYR A 42 -14.33 -0.68 -5.47
C TYR A 42 -13.12 -0.91 -6.38
N ARG A 43 -11.99 -0.26 -6.08
CA ARG A 43 -10.77 -0.47 -6.85
C ARG A 43 -10.09 -1.77 -6.39
N ILE A 44 -9.74 -2.58 -7.35
CA ILE A 44 -8.84 -3.70 -7.14
C ILE A 44 -7.47 -3.13 -6.74
N ASN A 45 -6.93 -3.63 -5.64
CA ASN A 45 -5.58 -3.35 -5.22
C ASN A 45 -4.70 -4.54 -5.60
N VAL A 46 -3.77 -4.31 -6.49
CA VAL A 46 -2.73 -5.27 -6.85
C VAL A 46 -1.55 -5.02 -5.93
N GLN A 47 -1.14 -6.04 -5.21
CA GLN A 47 0.09 -6.03 -4.44
C GLN A 47 1.12 -6.86 -5.20
N LEU A 48 2.19 -6.24 -5.66
CA LEU A 48 3.29 -6.89 -6.32
C LEU A 48 4.43 -7.10 -5.32
N ILE A 49 4.73 -8.36 -5.01
CA ILE A 49 5.89 -8.77 -4.23
C ILE A 49 7.06 -8.92 -5.21
N THR A 50 8.00 -7.98 -5.18
CA THR A 50 9.06 -7.91 -6.19
C THR A 50 10.24 -8.80 -5.87
N THR A 51 10.49 -9.04 -4.59
CA THR A 51 11.58 -9.90 -4.11
C THR A 51 11.30 -10.32 -2.68
N GLU A 52 11.88 -11.41 -2.25
CA GLU A 52 11.88 -11.85 -0.85
C GLU A 52 13.14 -11.39 -0.10
N GLU A 53 14.15 -10.95 -0.85
CA GLU A 53 15.40 -10.49 -0.28
C GLU A 53 15.23 -9.17 0.47
N CYS A 54 15.77 -9.12 1.68
CA CYS A 54 15.74 -7.94 2.52
C CYS A 54 16.98 -7.87 3.41
N PRO A 55 17.74 -6.76 3.43
CA PRO A 55 18.90 -6.61 4.28
C PRO A 55 18.54 -6.37 5.76
N TYR A 56 17.25 -6.12 6.05
CA TYR A 56 16.77 -5.80 7.39
C TYR A 56 16.19 -7.03 8.09
N HIS A 57 16.28 -7.03 9.44
CA HIS A 57 15.84 -8.16 10.28
C HIS A 57 14.73 -7.74 11.25
N CYS A 58 13.69 -7.06 10.72
CA CYS A 58 12.57 -6.59 11.52
C CYS A 58 11.82 -7.78 12.16
N PRO A 59 11.65 -7.82 13.49
CA PRO A 59 11.02 -8.96 14.17
C PRO A 59 9.55 -9.15 13.85
N PHE A 60 8.87 -8.07 13.43
CA PHE A 60 7.46 -8.05 13.03
C PHE A 60 7.25 -8.28 11.52
N CYS A 61 8.30 -8.64 10.78
CA CYS A 61 8.22 -8.85 9.34
C CYS A 61 7.51 -10.17 9.01
N LEU A 62 6.39 -10.10 8.31
CA LEU A 62 5.61 -11.27 7.92
C LEU A 62 6.33 -12.14 6.88
N GLU A 63 7.09 -11.53 5.97
CA GLU A 63 7.86 -12.22 4.93
C GLU A 63 8.90 -13.19 5.53
N ARG A 64 9.49 -12.82 6.68
CA ARG A 64 10.44 -13.69 7.36
C ARG A 64 9.80 -14.86 8.10
N GLN A 65 8.56 -14.68 8.51
CA GLN A 65 7.80 -15.73 9.19
C GLN A 65 7.26 -16.76 8.20
N ASN A 66 6.99 -16.33 6.98
CA ASN A 66 6.50 -17.14 5.89
C ASN A 66 7.28 -16.82 4.60
N PRO A 67 8.58 -17.15 4.53
CA PRO A 67 9.35 -16.93 3.32
C PRO A 67 8.68 -17.71 2.17
N MET A 68 8.39 -17.02 1.08
CA MET A 68 7.97 -17.68 -0.14
C MET A 68 9.23 -18.17 -0.85
N ASP A 69 9.33 -19.44 -1.13
CA ASP A 69 10.44 -20.01 -1.89
C ASP A 69 10.22 -19.66 -3.37
N GLY A 70 11.04 -18.81 -3.93
CA GLY A 70 10.95 -18.46 -5.35
C GLY A 70 12.14 -17.64 -5.83
N ASP A 71 12.62 -17.98 -7.00
CA ASP A 71 13.57 -17.16 -7.73
C ASP A 71 12.89 -15.87 -8.19
N ASN A 72 13.63 -14.75 -8.19
CA ASN A 72 13.15 -13.46 -8.67
C ASN A 72 13.03 -13.49 -10.21
N ASP A 73 11.94 -14.02 -10.74
CA ASP A 73 11.64 -13.93 -12.17
C ASP A 73 10.99 -12.58 -12.49
N PHE A 74 11.83 -11.59 -12.70
CA PHE A 74 11.41 -10.22 -12.98
C PHE A 74 10.63 -10.06 -14.29
N ASP A 75 10.90 -10.88 -15.29
CA ASP A 75 10.17 -10.82 -16.55
C ASP A 75 8.77 -11.44 -16.42
N ALA A 76 8.64 -12.54 -15.70
CA ALA A 76 7.33 -13.10 -15.37
C ALA A 76 6.49 -12.15 -14.52
N GLN A 77 7.08 -11.39 -13.60
CA GLN A 77 6.38 -10.36 -12.83
C GLN A 77 5.82 -9.25 -13.74
N ILE A 78 6.58 -8.79 -14.72
CA ILE A 78 6.12 -7.77 -15.69
C ILE A 78 4.96 -8.32 -16.54
N GLU A 79 5.07 -9.53 -17.06
CA GLU A 79 4.00 -10.14 -17.86
C GLU A 79 2.73 -10.40 -17.04
N SER A 80 2.88 -10.86 -15.80
CA SER A 80 1.75 -11.01 -14.85
C SER A 80 1.06 -9.68 -14.58
N LEU A 81 1.83 -8.61 -14.37
CA LEU A 81 1.28 -7.27 -14.16
C LEU A 81 0.51 -6.78 -15.39
N LYS A 82 1.04 -6.96 -16.60
CA LYS A 82 0.35 -6.61 -17.85
C LYS A 82 -0.98 -7.35 -17.98
N TRP A 83 -0.96 -8.66 -17.69
CA TRP A 83 -2.16 -9.49 -17.74
C TRP A 83 -3.24 -8.97 -16.76
N VAL A 84 -2.86 -8.72 -15.50
CA VAL A 84 -3.78 -8.18 -14.49
C VAL A 84 -4.34 -6.83 -14.91
N LEU A 85 -3.52 -5.94 -15.47
CA LEU A 85 -3.95 -4.61 -15.89
C LEU A 85 -4.83 -4.63 -17.14
N ALA A 86 -4.67 -5.64 -18.01
CA ALA A 86 -5.59 -5.84 -19.15
C ALA A 86 -7.01 -6.18 -18.67
N GLU A 87 -7.14 -7.02 -17.66
CA GLU A 87 -8.43 -7.38 -17.06
C GLU A 87 -8.97 -6.27 -16.12
N HIS A 88 -8.08 -5.54 -15.46
CA HIS A 88 -8.40 -4.55 -14.42
C HIS A 88 -7.64 -3.23 -14.62
N PRO A 89 -7.93 -2.47 -15.67
CA PRO A 89 -7.16 -1.27 -16.04
C PRO A 89 -7.24 -0.13 -15.00
N ASN A 90 -8.21 -0.18 -14.09
CA ASN A 90 -8.36 0.79 -12.99
C ASN A 90 -7.77 0.31 -11.67
N ALA A 91 -7.06 -0.82 -11.63
CA ALA A 91 -6.44 -1.33 -10.43
C ALA A 91 -5.39 -0.35 -9.86
N ARG A 92 -5.25 -0.32 -8.55
CA ARG A 92 -4.15 0.36 -7.86
C ARG A 92 -2.98 -0.61 -7.76
N LEU A 93 -1.76 -0.07 -7.80
CA LEU A 93 -0.56 -0.87 -7.60
C LEU A 93 0.13 -0.48 -6.28
N SER A 94 0.42 -1.50 -5.48
CA SER A 94 1.30 -1.40 -4.31
C SER A 94 2.49 -2.33 -4.50
N ILE A 95 3.67 -1.77 -4.69
CA ILE A 95 4.92 -2.50 -4.83
C ILE A 95 5.48 -2.75 -3.44
N THR A 96 5.82 -3.99 -3.15
CA THR A 96 6.32 -4.44 -1.85
C THR A 96 7.22 -5.66 -2.03
N GLY A 97 7.50 -6.37 -0.97
CA GLY A 97 8.31 -7.59 -0.93
C GLY A 97 9.23 -7.57 0.28
N GLY A 98 10.42 -8.12 0.15
CA GLY A 98 11.50 -7.90 1.08
C GLY A 98 11.88 -6.42 1.09
N GLU A 99 12.91 -6.04 0.31
CA GLU A 99 13.25 -4.62 0.13
C GLU A 99 13.32 -4.28 -1.36
N PRO A 100 12.32 -3.57 -1.91
CA PRO A 100 12.31 -3.18 -3.32
C PRO A 100 13.51 -2.35 -3.77
N GLY A 101 14.11 -1.61 -2.85
CA GLY A 101 15.30 -0.79 -3.12
C GLY A 101 16.56 -1.58 -3.48
N LEU A 102 16.56 -2.91 -3.34
CA LEU A 102 17.63 -3.78 -3.84
C LEU A 102 17.68 -3.83 -5.37
N TYR A 103 16.52 -3.63 -6.03
CA TYR A 103 16.35 -3.77 -7.48
C TYR A 103 15.70 -2.55 -8.13
N PRO A 104 16.31 -1.35 -8.03
CA PRO A 104 15.69 -0.10 -8.48
C PRO A 104 15.33 -0.09 -9.96
N GLU A 105 16.15 -0.70 -10.83
CA GLU A 105 15.86 -0.80 -12.26
C GLU A 105 14.64 -1.68 -12.55
N HIS A 106 14.45 -2.77 -11.81
CA HIS A 106 13.23 -3.56 -11.93
C HIS A 106 12.00 -2.78 -11.46
N ILE A 107 12.09 -2.08 -10.33
CA ILE A 107 11.01 -1.23 -9.83
C ILE A 107 10.62 -0.15 -10.84
N LYS A 108 11.59 0.44 -11.51
CA LYS A 108 11.35 1.41 -12.59
C LYS A 108 10.56 0.77 -13.74
N ARG A 109 10.96 -0.42 -14.21
CA ARG A 109 10.23 -1.19 -15.22
C ARG A 109 8.78 -1.50 -14.80
N VAL A 110 8.57 -1.89 -13.55
CA VAL A 110 7.23 -2.14 -12.98
C VAL A 110 6.37 -0.87 -13.03
N VAL A 111 6.90 0.26 -12.57
CA VAL A 111 6.19 1.54 -12.56
C VAL A 111 5.88 2.03 -13.97
N GLU A 112 6.82 1.89 -14.90
CA GLU A 112 6.61 2.23 -16.32
C GLU A 112 5.54 1.33 -16.96
N THR A 113 5.58 0.03 -16.70
CA THR A 113 4.55 -0.91 -17.15
C THR A 113 3.18 -0.51 -16.62
N TYR A 114 3.09 -0.21 -15.33
CA TYR A 114 1.85 0.26 -14.73
C TYR A 114 1.33 1.54 -15.39
N LYS A 115 2.16 2.56 -15.57
CA LYS A 115 1.78 3.83 -16.20
C LYS A 115 1.29 3.66 -17.63
N ASN A 116 1.84 2.68 -18.37
CA ASN A 116 1.50 2.44 -19.76
C ASN A 116 0.24 1.59 -19.95
N HIS A 117 -0.16 0.79 -18.97
CA HIS A 117 -1.26 -0.16 -19.09
C HIS A 117 -2.43 0.11 -18.14
N SER A 118 -2.27 1.02 -17.17
CA SER A 118 -3.32 1.38 -16.22
C SER A 118 -3.94 2.72 -16.54
N ASN A 119 -5.27 2.82 -16.34
CA ASN A 119 -5.99 4.09 -16.33
C ASN A 119 -5.92 4.77 -14.94
N ASN A 120 -5.29 4.12 -13.96
CA ASN A 120 -5.19 4.62 -12.60
C ASN A 120 -3.79 5.19 -12.34
N VAL A 121 -3.75 6.30 -11.60
CA VAL A 121 -2.49 6.99 -11.25
C VAL A 121 -1.92 6.56 -9.89
N PHE A 122 -2.64 5.73 -9.13
CA PHE A 122 -2.22 5.34 -7.79
C PHE A 122 -1.25 4.14 -7.82
N CYS A 123 0.03 4.47 -7.83
CA CYS A 123 1.11 3.53 -7.63
C CYS A 123 1.90 3.94 -6.38
N SER A 124 2.22 2.98 -5.53
CA SER A 124 3.02 3.21 -4.33
C SER A 124 4.10 2.13 -4.17
N ILE A 125 5.21 2.52 -3.55
CA ILE A 125 6.34 1.65 -3.22
C ILE A 125 6.50 1.63 -1.70
N ASN A 126 6.41 0.44 -1.11
CA ASN A 126 6.68 0.22 0.31
C ASN A 126 8.15 -0.18 0.46
N THR A 127 8.95 0.65 1.09
CA THR A 127 10.40 0.44 1.24
C THR A 127 10.86 0.84 2.63
N ALA A 128 11.93 0.24 3.09
CA ALA A 128 12.68 0.67 4.27
C ALA A 128 13.71 1.78 3.95
N GLY A 129 13.71 2.29 2.72
CA GLY A 129 14.58 3.37 2.30
C GLY A 129 16.01 2.93 1.97
N TYR A 130 16.18 1.71 1.51
CA TYR A 130 17.49 1.18 1.16
C TYR A 130 18.18 1.97 0.05
N ASN A 131 17.42 2.42 -0.96
CA ASN A 131 17.95 3.12 -2.12
C ASN A 131 17.09 4.33 -2.48
N THR A 132 17.73 5.49 -2.59
CA THR A 132 17.08 6.77 -2.94
C THR A 132 16.72 6.89 -4.42
N GLU A 133 17.20 5.99 -5.29
CA GLU A 133 16.81 5.94 -6.70
C GLU A 133 15.32 5.67 -6.92
N LEU A 134 14.62 5.17 -5.89
CA LEU A 134 13.17 5.01 -5.90
C LEU A 134 12.40 6.35 -5.88
N ASN A 135 13.07 7.45 -5.48
CA ASN A 135 12.45 8.76 -5.41
C ASN A 135 11.91 9.22 -6.78
N GLY A 136 10.67 9.69 -6.78
CA GLY A 136 10.03 10.21 -7.98
C GLY A 136 9.48 9.16 -8.95
N LEU A 137 9.74 7.87 -8.73
CA LEU A 137 9.14 6.81 -9.55
C LEU A 137 7.64 6.69 -9.27
N ALA A 138 7.26 6.59 -8.00
CA ALA A 138 5.90 6.50 -7.51
C ALA A 138 5.80 7.09 -6.11
N HIS A 139 4.63 7.02 -5.46
CA HIS A 139 4.49 7.44 -4.07
C HIS A 139 5.24 6.50 -3.13
N ILE A 140 6.10 7.04 -2.27
CA ILE A 140 6.87 6.25 -1.30
C ILE A 140 6.10 6.11 0.00
N ASN A 141 5.92 4.88 0.45
CA ASN A 141 5.55 4.52 1.82
C ASN A 141 6.82 4.05 2.54
N LEU A 142 7.44 4.93 3.29
CA LEU A 142 8.69 4.68 3.97
C LEU A 142 8.45 3.99 5.31
N SER A 143 8.93 2.76 5.46
CA SER A 143 8.94 2.06 6.74
C SER A 143 9.99 2.69 7.66
N TYR A 144 9.56 3.13 8.84
CA TYR A 144 10.42 3.75 9.84
C TYR A 144 10.27 3.04 11.19
N ASN A 145 11.36 2.44 11.65
CA ASN A 145 11.42 1.74 12.93
C ASN A 145 12.88 1.61 13.39
N ASP A 146 13.10 1.08 14.58
CA ASP A 146 14.44 0.97 15.15
C ASP A 146 15.38 -0.02 14.43
N PHE A 147 14.85 -0.84 13.52
CA PHE A 147 15.58 -1.83 12.74
C PHE A 147 16.02 -1.29 11.36
N VAL A 148 15.52 -0.12 10.99
CA VAL A 148 15.77 0.53 9.71
C VAL A 148 16.31 1.95 9.97
N HIS A 149 17.57 2.18 9.64
CA HIS A 149 18.28 3.42 9.96
C HIS A 149 18.27 4.42 8.81
N LYS A 150 17.14 4.62 8.14
CA LYS A 150 17.04 5.62 7.08
C LYS A 150 16.34 6.88 7.56
N ASN A 151 16.85 8.01 7.10
CA ASN A 151 16.28 9.30 7.42
C ASN A 151 15.14 9.62 6.45
N PRO A 152 13.93 9.96 6.94
CA PRO A 152 12.85 10.42 6.07
C PRO A 152 13.22 11.62 5.18
N GLU A 153 14.22 12.42 5.57
CA GLU A 153 14.72 13.54 4.76
C GLU A 153 15.31 13.10 3.42
N ASP A 154 15.79 11.84 3.31
CA ASP A 154 16.28 11.26 2.07
C ASP A 154 15.16 10.96 1.07
N PHE A 155 13.89 10.97 1.54
CA PHE A 155 12.69 10.66 0.77
C PHE A 155 11.69 11.80 0.85
N PRO A 156 11.86 12.87 0.05
CA PRO A 156 10.91 13.96 0.00
C PRO A 156 9.56 13.47 -0.52
N LYS A 157 8.47 13.98 0.04
CA LYS A 157 7.09 13.63 -0.33
C LYS A 157 6.74 12.15 -0.12
N CYS A 158 7.13 11.60 1.00
CA CYS A 158 6.78 10.23 1.39
C CYS A 158 5.68 10.20 2.47
N THR A 159 5.01 9.04 2.57
CA THR A 159 4.25 8.67 3.76
C THR A 159 5.17 7.87 4.67
N VAL A 160 5.41 8.35 5.88
CA VAL A 160 6.19 7.60 6.87
C VAL A 160 5.28 6.65 7.62
N GLN A 161 5.62 5.36 7.61
CA GLN A 161 4.88 4.30 8.29
C GLN A 161 5.73 3.71 9.41
N THR A 162 5.11 3.45 10.56
CA THR A 162 5.76 2.73 11.65
C THR A 162 4.85 1.69 12.25
N VAL A 163 5.45 0.61 12.76
CA VAL A 163 4.78 -0.42 13.55
C VAL A 163 5.00 -0.10 15.01
N ILE A 164 3.94 -0.08 15.79
CA ILE A 164 3.95 0.29 17.20
C ILE A 164 3.49 -0.90 18.01
N GLU A 165 4.39 -1.47 18.82
CA GLU A 165 4.07 -2.54 19.76
C GLU A 165 3.43 -1.98 21.04
N ASN A 166 4.02 -0.90 21.57
CA ASN A 166 3.57 -0.25 22.80
C ASN A 166 3.31 1.23 22.52
N PRO A 167 2.10 1.61 22.08
CA PRO A 167 1.80 2.98 21.71
C PRO A 167 1.82 3.90 22.93
N SER A 168 2.71 4.90 22.92
CA SER A 168 2.66 6.03 23.85
C SER A 168 2.38 7.32 23.11
N VAL A 169 1.68 8.23 23.77
CA VAL A 169 1.39 9.57 23.18
C VAL A 169 2.68 10.33 22.90
N GLU A 170 3.69 10.15 23.76
CA GLU A 170 5.00 10.79 23.60
C GLU A 170 5.73 10.27 22.33
N PHE A 171 5.75 8.96 22.11
CA PHE A 171 6.32 8.36 20.92
C PHE A 171 5.63 8.90 19.65
N ILE A 172 4.29 8.90 19.63
CA ILE A 172 3.51 9.38 18.49
C ILE A 172 3.82 10.86 18.19
N LYS A 173 3.85 11.71 19.23
CA LYS A 173 4.20 13.14 19.08
C LYS A 173 5.59 13.31 18.51
N LYS A 174 6.59 12.61 19.05
CA LYS A 174 7.98 12.66 18.57
C LYS A 174 8.10 12.17 17.13
N PHE A 175 7.38 11.12 16.77
CA PHE A 175 7.35 10.61 15.40
C PHE A 175 6.76 11.64 14.42
N MET A 176 5.64 12.28 14.78
CA MET A 176 4.99 13.30 13.96
C MET A 176 5.77 14.61 13.78
N GLN A 177 6.79 14.85 14.60
CA GLN A 177 7.68 16.02 14.46
C GLN A 177 8.70 15.88 13.34
N ARG A 178 8.76 14.72 12.66
CA ARG A 178 9.66 14.48 11.54
C ARG A 178 9.13 15.09 10.26
N ASN A 179 10.05 15.41 9.35
CA ASN A 179 9.70 15.93 8.04
C ASN A 179 9.15 14.79 7.15
N ALA A 180 7.85 14.78 6.97
CA ALA A 180 7.17 13.87 6.06
C ALA A 180 5.85 14.51 5.59
N ASP A 181 5.37 14.17 4.41
CA ASP A 181 4.10 14.66 3.88
C ASP A 181 2.92 14.08 4.66
N SER A 182 3.06 12.85 5.13
CA SER A 182 2.04 12.17 5.90
C SER A 182 2.62 11.06 6.77
N PHE A 183 1.81 10.62 7.73
CA PHE A 183 2.18 9.55 8.68
C PHE A 183 1.13 8.45 8.66
N SER A 184 1.61 7.22 8.80
CA SER A 184 0.77 6.05 8.99
C SER A 184 1.27 5.22 10.14
N PHE A 185 0.36 4.74 10.98
CA PHE A 185 0.67 3.89 12.12
C PHE A 185 0.01 2.54 11.97
N ARG A 186 0.76 1.47 12.27
CA ARG A 186 0.22 0.12 12.41
C ARG A 186 0.45 -0.33 13.84
N PHE A 187 -0.61 -0.76 14.49
CA PHE A 187 -0.55 -1.32 15.84
C PHE A 187 -0.48 -2.84 15.74
N LEU A 188 0.45 -3.44 16.47
CA LEU A 188 0.46 -4.88 16.68
C LEU A 188 -0.56 -5.20 17.78
N SER A 189 -1.45 -6.12 17.50
CA SER A 189 -2.45 -6.65 18.45
C SER A 189 -1.97 -7.93 19.09
#